data_ddf44b65170850bf85e9857fe82d2717
#
_entry.id   ddf44b65170850bf85e9857fe82d2717
#
_cell.length_a   1.000
_cell.length_b   1.000
_cell.length_c   1.000
_cell.angle_alpha   90.00
_cell.angle_beta   90.00
_cell.angle_gamma   90.00
#
_symmetry.space_group_name_H-M   'P 1'
#
loop_
_entity.id
_entity.type
_entity.pdbx_description
1 polymer ?
#
loop_
_entity_poly.entity_id
_entity_poly.type
_entity_poly.pdbx_seq_one_letter_code
_entity_poly.pdbx_strand_id
1 'polypeptide(L)'
;LNNHLYTLNEDIFVPSFLQAIQVNTPEALQPILHEEHPGIYSFDILKPEFCNQLLEEVMWFEEWCVKQQVTIQRPNSMNNYGAILDDFGFDSFLNRLMTEYISPLSTLLFNDVGGDSLDEHHGFVVEYKMGKDESLDFHSDDSDVTFNVCLGREFTDGKIYFNGLLCRMCQQSSFLSTHEYVEITHKVGRALLHRGLHRHG
;
A
#
# COMPACT_ATOMS: atom_id res chain seq x y z
N LEU A 1 20.26 12.08 3.11
CA LEU A 1 19.78 11.63 1.79
C LEU A 1 20.43 10.31 1.44
N ASN A 2 19.65 9.25 1.39
CA ASN A 2 20.09 7.92 1.01
C ASN A 2 19.82 7.70 -0.48
N ASN A 3 20.70 8.21 -1.35
CA ASN A 3 20.47 8.20 -2.80
C ASN A 3 20.12 6.82 -3.38
N HIS A 4 20.54 5.73 -2.74
CA HIS A 4 20.25 4.37 -3.18
C HIS A 4 18.76 3.99 -3.00
N LEU A 5 18.01 4.68 -2.14
CA LEU A 5 16.58 4.42 -1.93
C LEU A 5 15.71 4.86 -3.11
N TYR A 6 16.17 5.85 -3.87
CA TYR A 6 15.41 6.42 -5.00
C TYR A 6 15.50 5.59 -6.29
N THR A 7 16.32 4.54 -6.27
CA THR A 7 16.40 3.59 -7.38
C THR A 7 15.97 2.22 -6.90
N LEU A 8 14.91 1.67 -7.49
CA LEU A 8 14.42 0.34 -7.11
C LEU A 8 15.48 -0.71 -7.41
N ASN A 9 15.89 -1.44 -6.37
CA ASN A 9 16.84 -2.53 -6.40
C ASN A 9 16.15 -3.79 -5.86
N GLU A 10 16.46 -4.95 -6.42
CA GLU A 10 15.89 -6.24 -5.97
C GLU A 10 16.24 -6.59 -4.53
N ASP A 11 17.32 -6.03 -4.00
CA ASP A 11 17.78 -6.25 -2.61
C ASP A 11 16.77 -5.83 -1.54
N ILE A 12 15.79 -5.00 -1.88
CA ILE A 12 14.74 -4.55 -0.95
C ILE A 12 13.69 -5.62 -0.68
N PHE A 13 13.53 -6.57 -1.60
CA PHE A 13 12.47 -7.58 -1.53
C PHE A 13 12.88 -8.81 -0.71
N VAL A 14 11.88 -9.45 -0.12
CA VAL A 14 12.09 -10.78 0.47
C VAL A 14 12.35 -11.81 -0.63
N PRO A 15 13.22 -12.81 -0.41
CA PRO A 15 13.62 -13.75 -1.47
C PRO A 15 12.47 -14.53 -2.10
N SER A 16 11.47 -14.94 -1.29
CA SER A 16 10.31 -15.69 -1.79
C SER A 16 9.46 -14.89 -2.76
N PHE A 17 9.24 -13.60 -2.48
CA PHE A 17 8.54 -12.69 -3.37
C PHE A 17 9.30 -12.51 -4.67
N LEU A 18 10.58 -12.14 -4.58
CA LEU A 18 11.42 -11.90 -5.76
C LEU A 18 11.47 -13.12 -6.68
N GLN A 19 11.65 -14.31 -6.12
CA GLN A 19 11.68 -15.56 -6.89
C GLN A 19 10.34 -15.80 -7.60
N ALA A 20 9.21 -15.58 -6.93
CA ALA A 20 7.89 -15.78 -7.52
C ALA A 20 7.64 -14.81 -8.69
N ILE A 21 8.00 -13.52 -8.53
CA ILE A 21 7.88 -12.51 -9.59
C ILE A 21 8.80 -12.83 -10.78
N GLN A 22 10.02 -13.27 -10.55
CA GLN A 22 10.95 -13.63 -11.63
C GLN A 22 10.45 -14.82 -12.45
N VAL A 23 9.80 -15.81 -11.82
CA VAL A 23 9.18 -16.94 -12.53
C VAL A 23 7.90 -16.52 -13.25
N ASN A 24 7.11 -15.64 -12.66
CA ASN A 24 5.91 -15.00 -13.21
C ASN A 24 4.91 -16.01 -13.83
N THR A 25 4.60 -17.06 -13.12
CA THR A 25 3.51 -17.98 -13.47
C THR A 25 2.50 -18.09 -12.32
N PRO A 26 1.23 -18.44 -12.58
CA PRO A 26 0.24 -18.64 -11.53
C PRO A 26 0.72 -19.61 -10.44
N GLU A 27 1.40 -20.69 -10.82
CA GLU A 27 1.93 -21.71 -9.90
C GLU A 27 3.04 -21.17 -8.98
N ALA A 28 3.78 -20.16 -9.43
CA ALA A 28 4.81 -19.49 -8.62
C ALA A 28 4.23 -18.36 -7.77
N LEU A 29 3.25 -17.64 -8.28
CA LEU A 29 2.65 -16.48 -7.60
C LEU A 29 1.64 -16.88 -6.52
N GLN A 30 0.77 -17.86 -6.78
CA GLN A 30 -0.26 -18.28 -5.81
C GLN A 30 0.30 -18.68 -4.44
N PRO A 31 1.40 -19.42 -4.31
CA PRO A 31 1.91 -19.87 -3.01
C PRO A 31 2.41 -18.76 -2.09
N ILE A 32 2.74 -17.57 -2.62
CA ILE A 32 3.16 -16.42 -1.79
C ILE A 32 1.99 -15.58 -1.30
N LEU A 33 0.80 -15.81 -1.84
CA LEU A 33 -0.42 -15.06 -1.54
C LEU A 33 -1.23 -15.77 -0.46
N HIS A 34 -1.70 -15.02 0.51
CA HIS A 34 -2.68 -15.46 1.49
C HIS A 34 -3.96 -14.65 1.30
N GLU A 35 -5.07 -15.32 1.00
CA GLU A 35 -6.38 -14.67 0.90
C GLU A 35 -6.95 -14.50 2.31
N GLU A 36 -6.88 -13.29 2.83
CA GLU A 36 -7.38 -12.91 4.16
C GLU A 36 -8.92 -12.89 4.20
N HIS A 37 -9.52 -12.46 3.10
CA HIS A 37 -10.95 -12.45 2.83
C HIS A 37 -11.16 -12.42 1.31
N PRO A 38 -12.31 -12.84 0.76
CA PRO A 38 -12.53 -12.85 -0.69
C PRO A 38 -12.11 -11.56 -1.38
N GLY A 39 -11.09 -11.66 -2.24
CA GLY A 39 -10.51 -10.55 -3.00
C GLY A 39 -9.59 -9.61 -2.22
N ILE A 40 -9.15 -9.99 -1.02
CA ILE A 40 -8.16 -9.26 -0.22
C ILE A 40 -6.99 -10.20 0.07
N TYR A 41 -5.82 -9.88 -0.45
CA TYR A 41 -4.65 -10.75 -0.39
C TYR A 41 -3.51 -10.09 0.38
N SER A 42 -2.84 -10.87 1.23
CA SER A 42 -1.62 -10.45 1.92
C SER A 42 -0.41 -11.26 1.45
N PHE A 43 0.76 -10.64 1.46
CA PHE A 43 2.04 -11.28 1.17
C PHE A 43 3.21 -10.49 1.73
N ASP A 44 4.28 -11.19 2.10
CA ASP A 44 5.52 -10.53 2.51
C ASP A 44 6.27 -10.05 1.26
N ILE A 45 6.63 -8.77 1.20
CA ILE A 45 7.26 -8.15 0.03
C ILE A 45 8.56 -7.44 0.37
N LEU A 46 8.57 -6.53 1.34
CA LEU A 46 9.73 -5.71 1.67
C LEU A 46 10.50 -6.27 2.87
N LYS A 47 11.81 -6.17 2.81
CA LYS A 47 12.65 -6.43 3.98
C LYS A 47 12.46 -5.34 5.03
N PRO A 48 12.43 -5.68 6.33
CA PRO A 48 12.27 -4.69 7.41
C PRO A 48 13.34 -3.60 7.40
N GLU A 49 14.56 -3.92 6.96
CA GLU A 49 15.66 -2.97 6.86
C GLU A 49 15.35 -1.86 5.87
N PHE A 50 14.76 -2.20 4.70
CA PHE A 50 14.34 -1.21 3.72
C PHE A 50 13.16 -0.36 4.24
N CYS A 51 12.18 -1.00 4.89
CA CYS A 51 11.06 -0.27 5.49
C CYS A 51 11.56 0.80 6.49
N ASN A 52 12.52 0.45 7.34
CA ASN A 52 13.11 1.40 8.28
C ASN A 52 13.87 2.53 7.58
N GLN A 53 14.68 2.21 6.55
CA GLN A 53 15.40 3.22 5.77
C GLN A 53 14.46 4.19 5.06
N LEU A 54 13.36 3.69 4.50
CA LEU A 54 12.34 4.54 3.86
C LEU A 54 11.67 5.47 4.87
N LEU A 55 11.32 4.97 6.05
CA LEU A 55 10.76 5.80 7.12
C LEU A 55 11.74 6.88 7.58
N GLU A 56 13.03 6.57 7.73
CA GLU A 56 14.05 7.56 8.07
C GLU A 56 14.20 8.64 6.99
N GLU A 57 14.07 8.25 5.70
CA GLU A 57 14.13 9.21 4.60
C GLU A 57 12.91 10.12 4.55
N VAL A 58 11.69 9.59 4.81
CA VAL A 58 10.47 10.39 4.92
C VAL A 58 10.59 11.39 6.09
N MET A 59 11.03 10.95 7.26
CA MET A 59 11.23 11.82 8.43
C MET A 59 12.26 12.91 8.13
N TRP A 60 13.36 12.57 7.46
CA TRP A 60 14.35 13.55 7.04
C TRP A 60 13.76 14.58 6.07
N PHE A 61 12.96 14.14 5.10
CA PHE A 61 12.28 15.03 4.16
C PHE A 61 11.33 16.00 4.87
N GLU A 62 10.52 15.51 5.80
CA GLU A 62 9.63 16.35 6.61
C GLU A 62 10.41 17.41 7.41
N GLU A 63 11.49 17.01 8.09
CA GLU A 63 12.35 17.93 8.82
C GLU A 63 13.01 18.97 7.91
N TRP A 64 13.45 18.55 6.72
CA TRP A 64 14.04 19.46 5.72
C TRP A 64 13.00 20.47 5.24
N CYS A 65 11.78 20.06 4.94
CA CYS A 65 10.71 20.97 4.54
C CYS A 65 10.42 22.03 5.62
N VAL A 66 10.34 21.61 6.89
CA VAL A 66 10.18 22.56 8.01
C VAL A 66 11.32 23.56 8.08
N LYS A 67 12.58 23.12 7.95
CA LYS A 67 13.76 24.01 7.96
C LYS A 67 13.79 24.99 6.79
N GLN A 68 13.34 24.55 5.62
CA GLN A 68 13.30 25.35 4.39
C GLN A 68 12.02 26.17 4.24
N GLN A 69 11.07 26.04 5.16
CA GLN A 69 9.73 26.66 5.10
C GLN A 69 8.95 26.26 3.83
N VAL A 70 9.16 25.03 3.38
CA VAL A 70 8.40 24.42 2.28
C VAL A 70 7.17 23.73 2.86
N THR A 71 6.00 24.00 2.27
CA THR A 71 4.75 23.34 2.67
C THR A 71 4.71 21.94 2.09
N ILE A 72 4.58 20.94 2.95
CA ILE A 72 4.32 19.54 2.55
C ILE A 72 2.85 19.43 2.17
N GLN A 73 2.57 18.82 1.03
CA GLN A 73 1.21 18.48 0.66
C GLN A 73 0.70 17.32 1.51
N ARG A 74 -0.60 17.31 1.80
CA ARG A 74 -1.22 16.17 2.48
C ARG A 74 -1.14 14.93 1.60
N PRO A 75 -0.91 13.74 2.20
CA PRO A 75 -0.81 12.50 1.43
C PRO A 75 -2.07 12.20 0.63
N ASN A 76 -3.23 12.53 1.18
CA ASN A 76 -4.54 12.41 0.52
C ASN A 76 -5.55 13.38 1.15
N SER A 77 -6.83 13.27 0.76
CA SER A 77 -7.90 14.15 1.28
C SER A 77 -8.30 13.85 2.73
N MET A 78 -7.96 12.68 3.26
CA MET A 78 -8.39 12.19 4.58
C MET A 78 -7.29 12.28 5.64
N ASN A 79 -6.02 12.11 5.27
CA ASN A 79 -4.88 12.15 6.17
C ASN A 79 -4.20 13.51 6.18
N ASN A 80 -3.79 13.94 7.37
CA ASN A 80 -3.09 15.22 7.57
C ASN A 80 -1.58 15.03 7.71
N TYR A 81 -1.11 13.82 8.04
CA TYR A 81 0.30 13.52 8.34
C TYR A 81 0.83 12.43 7.42
N GLY A 82 2.01 12.67 6.88
CA GLY A 82 2.68 11.82 5.93
C GLY A 82 3.22 12.62 4.73
N ALA A 83 3.63 11.93 3.68
CA ALA A 83 4.25 12.53 2.52
C ALA A 83 3.83 11.83 1.22
N ILE A 84 3.64 12.61 0.17
CA ILE A 84 3.52 12.10 -1.20
C ILE A 84 4.92 11.73 -1.68
N LEU A 85 5.12 10.47 -2.02
CA LEU A 85 6.45 9.94 -2.39
C LEU A 85 6.97 10.55 -3.70
N ASP A 86 6.08 10.87 -4.63
CA ASP A 86 6.43 11.51 -5.90
C ASP A 86 7.01 12.91 -5.70
N ASP A 87 6.57 13.65 -4.67
CA ASP A 87 7.01 15.01 -4.38
C ASP A 87 8.50 15.11 -4.01
N PHE A 88 9.12 14.00 -3.60
CA PHE A 88 10.54 13.97 -3.26
C PHE A 88 11.36 12.89 -3.96
N GLY A 89 10.93 12.50 -5.16
CA GLY A 89 11.77 11.80 -6.12
C GLY A 89 11.59 10.28 -6.21
N PHE A 90 10.50 9.72 -5.68
CA PHE A 90 10.20 8.30 -5.79
C PHE A 90 9.37 7.91 -7.03
N ASP A 91 9.02 8.84 -7.90
CA ASP A 91 8.19 8.59 -9.08
C ASP A 91 8.70 7.40 -9.92
N SER A 92 9.97 7.43 -10.34
CA SER A 92 10.57 6.34 -11.11
C SER A 92 10.64 5.02 -10.35
N PHE A 93 10.84 5.07 -9.03
CA PHE A 93 10.81 3.89 -8.16
C PHE A 93 9.42 3.26 -8.14
N LEU A 94 8.40 4.07 -7.90
CA LEU A 94 7.00 3.64 -7.82
C LEU A 94 6.49 3.12 -9.16
N ASN A 95 6.83 3.79 -10.25
CA ASN A 95 6.49 3.33 -11.58
C ASN A 95 7.06 1.93 -11.87
N ARG A 96 8.33 1.68 -11.54
CA ARG A 96 8.94 0.36 -11.67
C ARG A 96 8.33 -0.66 -10.71
N LEU A 97 8.05 -0.27 -9.46
CA LEU A 97 7.36 -1.13 -8.50
C LEU A 97 6.01 -1.58 -9.05
N MET A 98 5.20 -0.65 -9.56
CA MET A 98 3.92 -0.97 -10.17
C MET A 98 4.09 -1.90 -11.38
N THR A 99 4.90 -1.52 -12.36
CA THR A 99 4.96 -2.21 -13.65
C THR A 99 5.67 -3.56 -13.60
N GLU A 100 6.77 -3.67 -12.83
CA GLU A 100 7.62 -4.86 -12.82
C GLU A 100 7.22 -5.86 -11.71
N TYR A 101 6.64 -5.40 -10.59
CA TYR A 101 6.45 -6.23 -9.40
C TYR A 101 5.00 -6.39 -8.96
N ILE A 102 4.16 -5.36 -9.09
CA ILE A 102 2.75 -5.43 -8.68
C ILE A 102 1.85 -5.89 -9.83
N SER A 103 2.10 -5.44 -11.05
CA SER A 103 1.31 -5.84 -12.23
C SER A 103 1.17 -7.36 -12.44
N PRO A 104 2.20 -8.20 -12.21
CA PRO A 104 2.03 -9.65 -12.31
C PRO A 104 0.97 -10.20 -11.35
N LEU A 105 0.95 -9.73 -10.10
CA LEU A 105 -0.06 -10.13 -9.11
C LEU A 105 -1.43 -9.55 -9.42
N SER A 106 -1.47 -8.27 -9.82
CA SER A 106 -2.71 -7.59 -10.18
C SER A 106 -3.39 -8.24 -11.39
N THR A 107 -2.63 -8.60 -12.41
CA THR A 107 -3.12 -9.36 -13.58
C THR A 107 -3.71 -10.71 -13.16
N LEU A 108 -3.03 -11.42 -12.26
CA LEU A 108 -3.52 -12.73 -11.79
C LEU A 108 -4.83 -12.61 -11.00
N LEU A 109 -4.96 -11.56 -10.17
CA LEU A 109 -6.02 -11.46 -9.16
C LEU A 109 -7.21 -10.57 -9.57
N PHE A 110 -6.97 -9.55 -10.39
CA PHE A 110 -7.91 -8.45 -10.62
C PHE A 110 -8.08 -8.07 -12.11
N ASN A 111 -7.87 -9.00 -13.01
CA ASN A 111 -8.03 -8.79 -14.46
C ASN A 111 -9.42 -8.25 -14.85
N ASP A 112 -10.46 -8.61 -14.07
CA ASP A 112 -11.83 -8.20 -14.29
C ASP A 112 -12.13 -6.72 -13.96
N VAL A 113 -11.18 -6.01 -13.34
CA VAL A 113 -11.33 -4.60 -12.96
C VAL A 113 -10.15 -3.72 -13.44
N GLY A 114 -9.40 -4.15 -14.44
CA GLY A 114 -8.28 -3.38 -15.00
C GLY A 114 -6.92 -3.73 -14.39
N GLY A 115 -6.84 -4.78 -13.57
CA GLY A 115 -5.58 -5.19 -12.93
C GLY A 115 -4.48 -5.67 -13.90
N ASP A 116 -4.83 -5.93 -15.16
CA ASP A 116 -3.90 -6.27 -16.25
C ASP A 116 -3.39 -5.05 -17.04
N SER A 117 -3.86 -3.86 -16.71
CA SER A 117 -3.59 -2.62 -17.46
C SER A 117 -3.32 -1.41 -16.54
N LEU A 118 -2.60 -1.63 -15.45
CA LEU A 118 -2.19 -0.55 -14.55
C LEU A 118 -1.29 0.45 -15.30
N ASP A 119 -1.69 1.71 -15.37
CA ASP A 119 -1.04 2.77 -16.17
C ASP A 119 -0.59 3.97 -15.34
N GLU A 120 -1.19 4.21 -14.19
CA GLU A 120 -0.86 5.29 -13.28
C GLU A 120 -0.72 4.80 -11.84
N HIS A 121 0.02 5.53 -11.02
CA HIS A 121 0.12 5.30 -9.59
C HIS A 121 -0.01 6.63 -8.82
N HIS A 122 -0.42 6.52 -7.57
CA HIS A 122 -0.33 7.58 -6.58
C HIS A 122 0.25 7.00 -5.31
N GLY A 123 1.52 7.26 -5.05
CA GLY A 123 2.26 6.70 -3.93
C GLY A 123 2.43 7.71 -2.80
N PHE A 124 2.05 7.32 -1.59
CA PHE A 124 2.20 8.15 -0.40
C PHE A 124 2.41 7.30 0.86
N VAL A 125 2.97 7.92 1.89
CA VAL A 125 3.09 7.36 3.23
C VAL A 125 2.15 8.13 4.15
N VAL A 126 1.41 7.42 5.00
CA VAL A 126 0.60 8.03 6.07
C VAL A 126 1.17 7.67 7.43
N GLU A 127 1.10 8.61 8.37
CA GLU A 127 1.52 8.40 9.75
C GLU A 127 0.31 8.43 10.68
N TYR A 128 0.07 7.31 11.37
CA TYR A 128 -0.89 7.23 12.47
C TYR A 128 -0.13 7.27 13.79
N LYS A 129 -0.52 8.20 14.67
CA LYS A 129 0.12 8.39 15.96
C LYS A 129 -0.77 9.18 16.91
N MET A 130 -0.70 8.89 18.21
CA MET A 130 -1.39 9.66 19.23
C MET A 130 -1.12 11.16 19.10
N GLY A 131 -2.18 11.96 19.04
CA GLY A 131 -2.11 13.41 18.85
C GLY A 131 -1.87 13.87 17.41
N LYS A 132 -1.88 12.96 16.45
CA LYS A 132 -1.91 13.19 15.01
C LYS A 132 -3.17 12.56 14.40
N ASP A 133 -3.07 11.94 13.21
CA ASP A 133 -4.14 11.07 12.71
C ASP A 133 -4.13 9.77 13.55
N GLU A 134 -5.23 9.46 14.22
CA GLU A 134 -5.34 8.28 15.10
C GLU A 134 -6.20 7.18 14.48
N SER A 135 -7.01 7.51 13.49
CA SER A 135 -7.85 6.59 12.74
C SER A 135 -8.13 7.12 11.35
N LEU A 136 -8.59 6.25 10.48
CA LEU A 136 -9.09 6.61 9.17
C LEU A 136 -10.56 6.18 9.06
N ASP A 137 -11.40 7.09 8.59
CA ASP A 137 -12.80 6.81 8.37
C ASP A 137 -12.98 5.81 7.23
N PHE A 138 -14.11 5.11 7.29
CA PHE A 138 -14.47 4.08 6.35
C PHE A 138 -14.67 4.67 4.94
N HIS A 139 -13.90 4.20 3.98
CA HIS A 139 -13.87 4.72 2.61
C HIS A 139 -13.63 3.61 1.56
N SER A 140 -13.60 3.99 0.31
CA SER A 140 -13.07 3.22 -0.82
C SER A 140 -12.12 4.11 -1.61
N ASP A 141 -11.14 3.51 -2.26
CA ASP A 141 -10.16 4.24 -3.07
C ASP A 141 -10.68 4.50 -4.48
N ASP A 142 -10.24 5.61 -5.05
CA ASP A 142 -10.46 5.93 -6.46
C ASP A 142 -9.32 5.33 -7.31
N SER A 143 -9.23 4.01 -7.27
CA SER A 143 -8.26 3.21 -8.00
C SER A 143 -8.89 1.89 -8.43
N ASP A 144 -8.33 1.22 -9.43
CA ASP A 144 -8.72 -0.15 -9.78
C ASP A 144 -8.19 -1.14 -8.73
N VAL A 145 -6.92 -0.96 -8.35
CA VAL A 145 -6.21 -1.80 -7.38
C VAL A 145 -5.51 -0.94 -6.34
N THR A 146 -5.66 -1.28 -5.08
CA THR A 146 -4.94 -0.65 -3.97
C THR A 146 -3.88 -1.60 -3.42
N PHE A 147 -2.68 -1.05 -3.22
CA PHE A 147 -1.53 -1.73 -2.66
C PHE A 147 -1.05 -0.99 -1.40
N ASN A 148 -1.23 -1.61 -0.24
CA ASN A 148 -0.81 -1.09 1.05
C ASN A 148 0.36 -1.89 1.63
N VAL A 149 1.38 -1.24 2.15
CA VAL A 149 2.49 -1.90 2.84
C VAL A 149 2.69 -1.29 4.22
N CYS A 150 2.75 -2.14 5.25
CA CYS A 150 3.15 -1.71 6.57
C CYS A 150 4.66 -1.48 6.61
N LEU A 151 5.07 -0.23 6.77
CA LEU A 151 6.49 0.14 6.89
C LEU A 151 7.00 0.04 8.34
N GLY A 152 6.13 0.01 9.33
CA GLY A 152 6.50 -0.05 10.74
C GLY A 152 6.06 1.22 11.46
N ARG A 153 6.52 1.49 12.68
CA ARG A 153 7.38 0.56 13.48
C ARG A 153 6.48 -0.45 14.17
N GLU A 154 7.03 -1.35 14.99
CA GLU A 154 6.19 -2.22 15.82
C GLU A 154 5.24 -1.38 16.68
N PHE A 155 3.95 -1.73 16.63
CA PHE A 155 2.88 -1.04 17.35
C PHE A 155 1.82 -2.05 17.80
N THR A 156 1.04 -1.64 18.78
CA THR A 156 -0.17 -2.36 19.20
C THR A 156 -1.39 -1.65 18.67
N ASP A 157 -2.43 -2.40 18.33
CA ASP A 157 -3.65 -1.89 17.66
C ASP A 157 -3.41 -1.42 16.21
N GLY A 158 -4.18 -0.49 15.67
CA GLY A 158 -4.01 0.02 14.30
C GLY A 158 -4.24 -1.03 13.23
N LYS A 159 -5.21 -1.93 13.44
CA LYS A 159 -5.62 -2.88 12.41
C LYS A 159 -6.31 -2.15 11.27
N ILE A 160 -6.10 -2.63 10.05
CA ILE A 160 -6.96 -2.26 8.94
C ILE A 160 -8.21 -3.15 8.95
N TYR A 161 -9.36 -2.57 8.73
CA TYR A 161 -10.61 -3.31 8.63
C TYR A 161 -11.26 -3.12 7.27
N PHE A 162 -11.91 -4.17 6.80
CA PHE A 162 -12.65 -4.19 5.55
C PHE A 162 -14.12 -4.54 5.80
N ASN A 163 -15.02 -4.03 4.95
CA ASN A 163 -16.43 -4.39 4.99
C ASN A 163 -17.07 -4.33 3.60
N GLY A 164 -16.81 -5.37 2.81
CA GLY A 164 -17.38 -5.58 1.50
C GLY A 164 -16.95 -4.60 0.42
N LEU A 165 -17.56 -4.72 -0.75
CA LEU A 165 -17.30 -3.90 -1.93
C LEU A 165 -18.32 -2.77 -2.06
N LEU A 166 -17.87 -1.59 -2.48
CA LEU A 166 -18.77 -0.52 -2.89
C LEU A 166 -19.41 -0.88 -4.23
N CYS A 167 -20.73 -0.99 -4.24
CA CYS A 167 -21.48 -1.16 -5.48
C CYS A 167 -21.63 0.19 -6.20
N ARG A 168 -20.95 0.35 -7.35
CA ARG A 168 -21.07 1.58 -8.18
C ARG A 168 -22.50 1.85 -8.65
N MET A 169 -23.35 0.81 -8.78
CA MET A 169 -24.74 0.97 -9.25
C MET A 169 -25.74 1.28 -8.13
N CYS A 170 -25.46 0.85 -6.91
CA CYS A 170 -26.38 0.99 -5.78
C CYS A 170 -25.90 1.93 -4.69
N GLN A 171 -25.13 2.92 -4.96
CA GLN A 171 -24.57 3.96 -4.03
C GLN A 171 -25.22 4.15 -2.63
N GLN A 172 -26.20 3.33 -2.29
CA GLN A 172 -27.06 3.46 -1.11
C GLN A 172 -26.85 2.40 -0.02
N SER A 173 -25.96 1.44 -0.16
CA SER A 173 -25.77 0.49 0.93
C SER A 173 -24.76 1.03 1.97
N SER A 174 -25.25 1.95 2.79
CA SER A 174 -24.59 2.37 4.04
C SER A 174 -24.63 1.30 5.14
N PHE A 175 -25.15 0.12 4.84
CA PHE A 175 -25.23 -0.96 5.82
C PHE A 175 -23.92 -1.76 5.82
N LEU A 176 -23.21 -1.69 6.93
CA LEU A 176 -22.09 -2.58 7.24
C LEU A 176 -22.65 -4.00 7.41
N SER A 177 -22.18 -4.93 6.61
CA SER A 177 -22.53 -6.34 6.76
C SER A 177 -21.61 -6.98 7.79
N THR A 178 -22.19 -7.59 8.82
CA THR A 178 -21.38 -8.32 9.83
C THR A 178 -20.70 -9.56 9.26
N HIS A 179 -21.14 -10.06 8.11
CA HIS A 179 -20.56 -11.22 7.42
C HIS A 179 -19.40 -10.86 6.49
N GLU A 180 -19.25 -9.59 6.14
CA GLU A 180 -18.19 -9.09 5.26
C GLU A 180 -17.12 -8.30 6.02
N TYR A 181 -17.24 -8.22 7.35
CA TYR A 181 -16.29 -7.51 8.19
C TYR A 181 -15.10 -8.40 8.52
N VAL A 182 -13.91 -7.91 8.25
CA VAL A 182 -12.65 -8.55 8.62
C VAL A 182 -11.65 -7.50 9.11
N GLU A 183 -10.92 -7.84 10.16
CA GLU A 183 -9.79 -7.05 10.66
C GLU A 183 -8.48 -7.77 10.34
N ILE A 184 -7.52 -7.04 9.79
CA ILE A 184 -6.20 -7.58 9.44
C ILE A 184 -5.14 -6.83 10.24
N THR A 185 -4.31 -7.60 10.93
CA THR A 185 -3.18 -7.05 11.70
C THR A 185 -2.01 -6.80 10.78
N HIS A 186 -1.44 -5.62 10.89
CA HIS A 186 -0.24 -5.24 10.14
C HIS A 186 1.01 -6.00 10.60
N LYS A 187 1.88 -6.29 9.64
CA LYS A 187 3.23 -6.81 9.88
C LYS A 187 4.20 -6.02 9.01
N VAL A 188 5.32 -5.57 9.58
CA VAL A 188 6.33 -4.79 8.85
C VAL A 188 6.82 -5.57 7.63
N GLY A 189 6.83 -4.91 6.47
CA GLY A 189 7.21 -5.48 5.18
C GLY A 189 6.14 -6.33 4.50
N ARG A 190 4.97 -6.53 5.15
CA ARG A 190 3.82 -7.23 4.54
C ARG A 190 2.92 -6.24 3.82
N ALA A 191 2.50 -6.64 2.62
CA ALA A 191 1.55 -5.93 1.79
C ALA A 191 0.14 -6.50 1.92
N LEU A 192 -0.84 -5.64 1.63
CA LEU A 192 -2.20 -6.00 1.27
C LEU A 192 -2.45 -5.52 -0.16
N LEU A 193 -3.07 -6.35 -0.96
CA LEU A 193 -3.49 -6.04 -2.33
C LEU A 193 -4.97 -6.34 -2.47
N HIS A 194 -5.75 -5.36 -2.92
CA HIS A 194 -7.20 -5.48 -3.03
C HIS A 194 -7.73 -4.53 -4.10
N ARG A 195 -8.99 -4.68 -4.48
CA ARG A 195 -9.67 -3.71 -5.36
C ARG A 195 -9.86 -2.39 -4.63
N GLY A 196 -9.69 -1.26 -5.30
CA GLY A 196 -9.94 0.06 -4.72
C GLY A 196 -11.37 0.20 -4.17
N LEU A 197 -12.33 -0.50 -4.77
CA LEU A 197 -13.73 -0.51 -4.33
C LEU A 197 -13.99 -1.30 -3.02
N HIS A 198 -13.01 -2.00 -2.45
CA HIS A 198 -13.16 -2.54 -1.10
C HIS A 198 -13.26 -1.40 -0.10
N ARG A 199 -14.38 -1.40 0.66
CA ARG A 199 -14.56 -0.42 1.74
C ARG A 199 -13.67 -0.81 2.91
N HIS A 200 -12.85 0.13 3.37
CA HIS A 200 -11.88 -0.10 4.44
C HIS A 200 -11.58 1.17 5.24
N GLY A 201 -10.89 1.01 6.39
CA GLY A 201 -10.45 2.09 7.26
C GLY A 201 -9.52 1.61 8.36
#